data_6d2a6ef6e6b91e5759d77196043afe74
#
_entry.id   6d2a6ef6e6b91e5759d77196043afe74
#
_cell.length_a   1.000
_cell.length_b   1.000
_cell.length_c   1.000
_cell.angle_alpha   90.00
_cell.angle_beta   90.00
_cell.angle_gamma   90.00
#
_symmetry.space_group_name_H-M   'P 1'
#
loop_
_entity.id
_entity.type
_entity.pdbx_description
1 polymer ?
#
loop_
_entity_poly.entity_id
_entity_poly.type
_entity_poly.pdbx_seq_one_letter_code
_entity_poly.pdbx_strand_id
1 'polypeptide(L)'
;MTIFDFVVLIIFVVSVLLSIVRGIVRESLSLAGWVVAYMAAKIFAKNFVTVLPLSITDESLRMVISFAAVFLSVLIMMSMVTMLASTLIRTVGLGSVDRLLGALFGFVRGLLVVLLLVLLAGLTTLPQEPFWRKALLSKPLETGVIMIMPWLPRGLSGRVNYGN
;
A
#
# COMPACT_ATOMS: atom_id res chain seq x y z
N MET A 1 -14.16 22.05 -10.35
CA MET A 1 -13.47 21.18 -9.39
C MET A 1 -14.42 20.84 -8.26
N THR A 2 -14.58 19.59 -7.96
CA THR A 2 -15.46 19.10 -6.88
C THR A 2 -14.63 18.61 -5.70
N ILE A 3 -15.30 18.26 -4.59
CA ILE A 3 -14.63 17.64 -3.43
C ILE A 3 -13.83 16.39 -3.84
N PHE A 4 -14.34 15.62 -4.79
CA PHE A 4 -13.65 14.44 -5.33
C PHE A 4 -12.29 14.82 -5.95
N ASP A 5 -12.22 15.84 -6.80
CA ASP A 5 -10.97 16.29 -7.41
C ASP A 5 -9.93 16.71 -6.36
N PHE A 6 -10.37 17.42 -5.31
CA PHE A 6 -9.49 17.83 -4.22
C PHE A 6 -8.94 16.64 -3.43
N VAL A 7 -9.79 15.64 -3.12
CA VAL A 7 -9.35 14.43 -2.41
C VAL A 7 -8.31 13.68 -3.25
N VAL A 8 -8.56 13.49 -4.55
CA VAL A 8 -7.63 12.84 -5.46
C VAL A 8 -6.30 13.59 -5.49
N LEU A 9 -6.35 14.91 -5.63
CA LEU A 9 -5.14 15.74 -5.71
C LEU A 9 -4.35 15.70 -4.40
N ILE A 10 -5.02 15.75 -3.25
CA ILE A 10 -4.37 15.61 -1.94
C ILE A 10 -3.67 14.26 -1.82
N ILE A 11 -4.30 13.15 -2.22
CA ILE A 11 -3.70 11.81 -2.18
C ILE A 11 -2.43 11.78 -3.05
N PHE A 12 -2.48 12.33 -4.26
CA PHE A 12 -1.31 12.41 -5.14
C PHE A 12 -0.19 13.24 -4.53
N VAL A 13 -0.49 14.46 -4.09
CA VAL A 13 0.49 15.37 -3.50
C VAL A 13 1.15 14.74 -2.27
N VAL A 14 0.36 14.21 -1.35
CA VAL A 14 0.89 13.55 -0.14
C VAL A 14 1.73 12.34 -0.51
N SER A 15 1.28 11.49 -1.44
CA SER A 15 2.04 10.32 -1.88
C SER A 15 3.40 10.70 -2.47
N VAL A 16 3.42 11.68 -3.37
CA VAL A 16 4.66 12.16 -4.02
C VAL A 16 5.60 12.81 -3.01
N LEU A 17 5.09 13.72 -2.15
CA LEU A 17 5.90 14.40 -1.14
C LEU A 17 6.55 13.42 -0.16
N LEU A 18 5.77 12.45 0.34
CA LEU A 18 6.31 11.41 1.23
C LEU A 18 7.42 10.59 0.55
N SER A 19 7.23 10.24 -0.73
CA SER A 19 8.22 9.46 -1.47
C SER A 19 9.48 10.27 -1.83
N ILE A 20 9.36 11.57 -2.09
CA ILE A 20 10.53 12.47 -2.26
C ILE A 20 11.36 12.55 -0.97
N VAL A 21 10.69 12.68 0.17
CA VAL A 21 11.39 12.78 1.47
C VAL A 21 12.08 11.46 1.83
N ARG A 22 11.43 10.34 1.56
CA ARG A 22 11.92 9.00 1.90
C ARG A 22 12.98 8.48 0.91
N GLY A 23 12.78 8.72 -0.38
CA GLY A 23 13.55 8.15 -1.49
C GLY A 23 13.04 6.78 -1.92
N ILE A 24 13.38 6.40 -3.16
CA ILE A 24 12.92 5.12 -3.76
C ILE A 24 13.47 3.91 -3.01
N VAL A 25 14.74 3.96 -2.58
CA VAL A 25 15.39 2.84 -1.88
C VAL A 25 14.63 2.51 -0.60
N ARG A 26 14.27 3.52 0.18
CA ARG A 26 13.51 3.34 1.42
C ARG A 26 12.10 2.81 1.16
N GLU A 27 11.40 3.33 0.15
CA GLU A 27 10.05 2.89 -0.21
C GLU A 27 10.05 1.44 -0.72
N SER A 28 10.97 1.09 -1.63
CA SER A 28 11.07 -0.26 -2.18
C SER A 28 11.45 -1.30 -1.12
N LEU A 29 12.44 -1.01 -0.29
CA LEU A 29 12.85 -1.89 0.80
C LEU A 29 11.78 -2.03 1.88
N SER A 30 11.01 -0.97 2.14
CA SER A 30 9.88 -1.04 3.07
C SER A 30 8.80 -2.01 2.55
N LEU A 31 8.44 -1.95 1.27
CA LEU A 31 7.49 -2.90 0.67
C LEU A 31 8.03 -4.33 0.68
N ALA A 32 9.29 -4.52 0.28
CA ALA A 32 9.96 -5.81 0.37
C ALA A 32 9.98 -6.35 1.81
N GLY A 33 10.20 -5.47 2.78
CA GLY A 33 10.18 -5.80 4.21
C GLY A 33 8.86 -6.38 4.69
N TRP A 34 7.73 -5.86 4.21
CA TRP A 34 6.41 -6.41 4.51
C TRP A 34 6.24 -7.83 3.97
N VAL A 35 6.69 -8.07 2.74
CA VAL A 35 6.63 -9.39 2.11
C VAL A 35 7.53 -10.39 2.85
N VAL A 36 8.77 -9.98 3.16
CA VAL A 36 9.72 -10.81 3.89
C VAL A 36 9.21 -11.12 5.30
N ALA A 37 8.67 -10.13 6.01
CA ALA A 37 8.10 -10.34 7.34
C ALA A 37 6.91 -11.31 7.32
N TYR A 38 6.02 -11.19 6.33
CA TYR A 38 4.90 -12.10 6.16
C TYR A 38 5.38 -13.54 5.88
N MET A 39 6.34 -13.71 4.96
CA MET A 39 6.90 -15.02 4.64
C MET A 39 7.61 -15.64 5.85
N ALA A 40 8.42 -14.85 6.56
CA ALA A 40 9.10 -15.30 7.76
C ALA A 40 8.09 -15.71 8.86
N ALA A 41 7.05 -14.89 9.10
CA ALA A 41 6.00 -15.23 10.05
C ALA A 41 5.28 -16.52 9.68
N LYS A 42 4.96 -16.72 8.39
CA LYS A 42 4.32 -17.95 7.91
C LYS A 42 5.18 -19.21 8.15
N ILE A 43 6.51 -19.09 8.00
CA ILE A 43 7.43 -20.22 8.15
C ILE A 43 7.75 -20.48 9.63
N PHE A 44 8.04 -19.44 10.40
CA PHE A 44 8.61 -19.56 11.75
C PHE A 44 7.57 -19.46 12.88
N ALA A 45 6.33 -19.00 12.63
CA ALA A 45 5.33 -18.87 13.70
C ALA A 45 5.09 -20.17 14.45
N LYS A 46 5.05 -21.32 13.75
CA LYS A 46 4.86 -22.64 14.37
C LYS A 46 5.96 -22.98 15.37
N ASN A 47 7.21 -22.67 15.02
CA ASN A 47 8.36 -22.94 15.91
C ASN A 47 8.37 -21.98 17.10
N PHE A 48 7.88 -20.74 16.91
CA PHE A 48 7.82 -19.75 17.96
C PHE A 48 6.71 -20.01 18.99
N VAL A 49 5.66 -20.77 18.62
CA VAL A 49 4.61 -21.23 19.56
C VAL A 49 5.21 -21.97 20.76
N THR A 50 6.29 -22.74 20.56
CA THR A 50 6.94 -23.51 21.64
C THR A 50 7.64 -22.63 22.69
N VAL A 51 8.00 -21.41 22.32
CA VAL A 51 8.68 -20.44 23.21
C VAL A 51 7.68 -19.65 24.06
N LEU A 52 6.39 -19.64 23.67
CA LEU A 52 5.36 -18.93 24.43
C LEU A 52 5.01 -19.64 25.74
N PRO A 53 4.72 -18.85 26.81
CA PRO A 53 4.30 -19.43 28.10
C PRO A 53 3.05 -20.30 27.95
N LEU A 54 3.00 -21.40 28.68
CA LEU A 54 1.88 -22.37 28.72
C LEU A 54 0.61 -21.80 29.34
N SER A 55 0.66 -20.60 29.93
CA SER A 55 -0.49 -19.92 30.52
C SER A 55 -1.58 -19.53 29.50
N ILE A 56 -1.24 -19.51 28.20
CA ILE A 56 -2.21 -19.27 27.13
C ILE A 56 -2.75 -20.64 26.68
N THR A 57 -3.94 -21.00 27.16
CA THR A 57 -4.56 -22.31 26.90
C THR A 57 -5.14 -22.47 25.50
N ASP A 58 -5.48 -21.36 24.83
CA ASP A 58 -6.06 -21.37 23.47
C ASP A 58 -4.93 -21.49 22.41
N GLU A 59 -4.91 -22.60 21.70
CA GLU A 59 -3.93 -22.89 20.64
C GLU A 59 -4.02 -21.88 19.49
N SER A 60 -5.23 -21.44 19.11
CA SER A 60 -5.44 -20.44 18.06
C SER A 60 -4.84 -19.10 18.46
N LEU A 61 -5.05 -18.69 19.70
CA LEU A 61 -4.50 -17.44 20.24
C LEU A 61 -2.96 -17.48 20.30
N ARG A 62 -2.38 -18.62 20.72
CA ARG A 62 -0.92 -18.83 20.70
C ARG A 62 -0.34 -18.69 19.30
N MET A 63 -1.03 -19.25 18.28
CA MET A 63 -0.60 -19.16 16.89
C MET A 63 -0.63 -17.70 16.39
N VAL A 64 -1.69 -16.96 16.68
CA VAL A 64 -1.82 -15.55 16.29
C VAL A 64 -0.75 -14.68 16.95
N ILE A 65 -0.49 -14.88 18.26
CA ILE A 65 0.56 -14.16 19.00
C ILE A 65 1.92 -14.49 18.43
N SER A 66 2.20 -15.77 18.15
CA SER A 66 3.47 -16.20 17.56
C SER A 66 3.69 -15.57 16.17
N PHE A 67 2.65 -15.58 15.34
CA PHE A 67 2.72 -14.96 14.03
C PHE A 67 2.99 -13.46 14.15
N ALA A 68 2.26 -12.75 15.00
CA ALA A 68 2.44 -11.32 15.23
C ALA A 68 3.85 -11.01 15.79
N ALA A 69 4.34 -11.79 16.71
CA ALA A 69 5.67 -11.60 17.30
C ALA A 69 6.79 -11.76 16.26
N VAL A 70 6.77 -12.82 15.47
CA VAL A 70 7.74 -13.04 14.37
C VAL A 70 7.62 -11.94 13.32
N PHE A 71 6.39 -11.62 12.90
CA PHE A 71 6.13 -10.60 11.91
C PHE A 71 6.68 -9.23 12.31
N LEU A 72 6.37 -8.78 13.52
CA LEU A 72 6.86 -7.50 14.05
C LEU A 72 8.37 -7.49 14.24
N SER A 73 8.96 -8.59 14.74
CA SER A 73 10.42 -8.70 14.89
C SER A 73 11.14 -8.54 13.56
N VAL A 74 10.66 -9.22 12.51
CA VAL A 74 11.25 -9.11 11.16
C VAL A 74 11.01 -7.73 10.56
N LEU A 75 9.83 -7.10 10.77
CA LEU A 75 9.61 -5.73 10.33
C LEU A 75 10.58 -4.74 10.98
N ILE A 76 10.86 -4.89 12.28
CA ILE A 76 11.83 -4.04 12.98
C ILE A 76 13.22 -4.24 12.36
N MET A 77 13.66 -5.49 12.17
CA MET A 77 14.94 -5.78 11.52
C MET A 77 15.02 -5.18 10.11
N MET A 78 13.99 -5.35 9.30
CA MET A 78 13.94 -4.79 7.94
C MET A 78 13.92 -3.26 7.95
N SER A 79 13.31 -2.63 8.95
CA SER A 79 13.34 -1.16 9.09
C SER A 79 14.75 -0.64 9.37
N MET A 80 15.54 -1.36 10.18
CA MET A 80 16.96 -1.04 10.43
C MET A 80 17.79 -1.18 9.15
N VAL A 81 17.63 -2.29 8.42
CA VAL A 81 18.29 -2.51 7.12
C VAL A 81 17.95 -1.40 6.14
N THR A 82 16.68 -1.05 6.06
CA THR A 82 16.19 0.02 5.19
C THR A 82 16.78 1.38 5.55
N MET A 83 16.90 1.68 6.84
CA MET A 83 17.52 2.92 7.33
C MET A 83 19.00 2.98 6.96
N LEU A 84 19.75 1.91 7.19
CA LEU A 84 21.18 1.81 6.83
C LEU A 84 21.38 1.96 5.32
N ALA A 85 20.62 1.24 4.50
CA ALA A 85 20.70 1.31 3.05
C ALA A 85 20.42 2.72 2.53
N SER A 86 19.37 3.39 3.05
CA SER A 86 19.03 4.75 2.64
C SER A 86 20.11 5.77 3.05
N THR A 87 20.76 5.56 4.20
CA THR A 87 21.87 6.40 4.66
C THR A 87 23.08 6.24 3.73
N LEU A 88 23.44 5.00 3.37
CA LEU A 88 24.54 4.73 2.45
C LEU A 88 24.34 5.43 1.09
N ILE A 89 23.14 5.35 0.51
CA ILE A 89 22.82 6.01 -0.76
C ILE A 89 23.02 7.52 -0.67
N ARG A 90 22.66 8.12 0.45
CA ARG A 90 22.86 9.57 0.68
C ARG A 90 24.32 9.96 0.85
N THR A 91 25.12 9.13 1.55
CA THR A 91 26.56 9.40 1.76
C THR A 91 27.38 9.29 0.49
N VAL A 92 26.97 8.42 -0.45
CA VAL A 92 27.63 8.27 -1.78
C VAL A 92 27.24 9.40 -2.75
N GLY A 93 26.41 10.36 -2.33
CA GLY A 93 25.99 11.50 -3.17
C GLY A 93 24.81 11.22 -4.11
N LEU A 94 24.23 10.00 -4.07
CA LEU A 94 23.10 9.62 -4.91
C LEU A 94 21.74 10.05 -4.35
N GLY A 95 21.71 10.83 -3.28
CA GLY A 95 20.48 11.25 -2.61
C GLY A 95 19.50 12.03 -3.49
N SER A 96 19.99 12.83 -4.44
CA SER A 96 19.12 13.57 -5.38
C SER A 96 18.43 12.63 -6.36
N VAL A 97 19.15 11.64 -6.87
CA VAL A 97 18.61 10.61 -7.79
C VAL A 97 17.60 9.74 -7.06
N ASP A 98 17.91 9.33 -5.83
CA ASP A 98 17.00 8.55 -4.98
C ASP A 98 15.67 9.29 -4.73
N ARG A 99 15.71 10.60 -4.48
CA ARG A 99 14.51 11.43 -4.32
C ARG A 99 13.72 11.60 -5.61
N LEU A 100 14.39 11.80 -6.74
CA LEU A 100 13.73 11.93 -8.04
C LEU A 100 12.99 10.64 -8.42
N LEU A 101 13.67 9.51 -8.28
CA LEU A 101 13.06 8.19 -8.48
C LEU A 101 11.96 7.93 -7.45
N GLY A 102 12.14 8.41 -6.21
CA GLY A 102 11.12 8.39 -5.18
C GLY A 102 9.86 9.15 -5.59
N ALA A 103 10.00 10.34 -6.21
CA ALA A 103 8.86 11.10 -6.73
C ALA A 103 8.07 10.31 -7.77
N LEU A 104 8.76 9.68 -8.73
CA LEU A 104 8.14 8.83 -9.74
C LEU A 104 7.41 7.64 -9.10
N PHE A 105 8.05 6.98 -8.15
CA PHE A 105 7.44 5.88 -7.40
C PHE A 105 6.21 6.34 -6.61
N GLY A 106 6.30 7.50 -5.95
CA GLY A 106 5.17 8.10 -5.23
C GLY A 106 4.00 8.46 -6.13
N PHE A 107 4.28 8.91 -7.36
CA PHE A 107 3.25 9.15 -8.37
C PHE A 107 2.52 7.85 -8.76
N VAL A 108 3.27 6.80 -9.10
CA VAL A 108 2.69 5.48 -9.45
C VAL A 108 1.88 4.92 -8.27
N ARG A 109 2.42 4.99 -7.05
CA ARG A 109 1.72 4.57 -5.84
C ARG A 109 0.45 5.38 -5.61
N GLY A 110 0.51 6.71 -5.75
CA GLY A 110 -0.65 7.58 -5.63
C GLY A 110 -1.74 7.22 -6.63
N LEU A 111 -1.35 6.95 -7.88
CA LEU A 111 -2.26 6.48 -8.92
C LEU A 111 -2.93 5.15 -8.54
N LEU A 112 -2.15 4.17 -8.09
CA LEU A 112 -2.69 2.88 -7.66
C LEU A 112 -3.67 3.01 -6.48
N VAL A 113 -3.35 3.85 -5.49
CA VAL A 113 -4.25 4.11 -4.35
C VAL A 113 -5.54 4.76 -4.82
N VAL A 114 -5.46 5.77 -5.70
CA VAL A 114 -6.65 6.43 -6.24
C VAL A 114 -7.50 5.47 -7.08
N LEU A 115 -6.88 4.68 -7.96
CA LEU A 115 -7.62 3.68 -8.76
C LEU A 115 -8.29 2.63 -7.87
N LEU A 116 -7.65 2.21 -6.79
CA LEU A 116 -8.24 1.30 -5.81
C LEU A 116 -9.45 1.94 -5.12
N LEU A 117 -9.34 3.21 -4.70
CA LEU A 117 -10.44 3.93 -4.07
C LEU A 117 -11.61 4.15 -5.05
N VAL A 118 -11.33 4.47 -6.31
CA VAL A 118 -12.35 4.60 -7.36
C VAL A 118 -13.03 3.25 -7.65
N LEU A 119 -12.27 2.16 -7.68
CA LEU A 119 -12.81 0.81 -7.80
C LEU A 119 -13.75 0.47 -6.62
N LEU A 120 -13.33 0.74 -5.39
CA LEU A 120 -14.15 0.50 -4.21
C LEU A 120 -15.40 1.39 -4.20
N ALA A 121 -15.27 2.64 -4.61
CA ALA A 121 -16.41 3.54 -4.76
C ALA A 121 -17.41 3.05 -5.83
N GLY A 122 -16.92 2.45 -6.92
CA GLY A 122 -17.75 1.83 -7.96
C GLY A 122 -18.59 0.65 -7.48
N LEU A 123 -18.29 0.07 -6.30
CA LEU A 123 -19.12 -0.94 -5.63
C LEU A 123 -20.23 -0.33 -4.78
N THR A 124 -20.28 0.99 -4.66
CA THR A 124 -21.24 1.76 -3.87
C THR A 124 -22.07 2.66 -4.77
N THR A 125 -22.98 3.45 -4.20
CA THR A 125 -23.77 4.45 -4.91
C THR A 125 -23.06 5.80 -5.11
N LEU A 126 -21.82 5.95 -4.59
CA LEU A 126 -21.05 7.20 -4.66
C LEU A 126 -20.84 7.76 -6.08
N PRO A 127 -20.62 6.93 -7.13
CA PRO A 127 -20.48 7.44 -8.49
C PRO A 127 -21.73 8.11 -9.07
N GLN A 128 -22.89 7.89 -8.46
CA GLN A 128 -24.15 8.49 -8.90
C GLN A 128 -24.36 9.91 -8.34
N GLU A 129 -23.59 10.29 -7.33
CA GLU A 129 -23.71 11.59 -6.66
C GLU A 129 -23.20 12.74 -7.54
N PRO A 130 -23.80 13.95 -7.42
CA PRO A 130 -23.44 15.10 -8.24
C PRO A 130 -21.98 15.56 -8.10
N PHE A 131 -21.36 15.38 -6.92
CA PHE A 131 -19.96 15.75 -6.69
C PHE A 131 -18.99 14.84 -7.46
N TRP A 132 -19.39 13.59 -7.73
CA TRP A 132 -18.61 12.65 -8.53
C TRP A 132 -18.79 12.91 -10.03
N ARG A 133 -20.05 12.98 -10.49
CA ARG A 133 -20.36 13.16 -11.93
C ARG A 133 -19.84 14.48 -12.52
N LYS A 134 -19.76 15.54 -11.70
CA LYS A 134 -19.23 16.85 -12.09
C LYS A 134 -17.72 16.99 -11.89
N ALA A 135 -17.03 15.96 -11.40
CA ALA A 135 -15.60 15.97 -11.19
C ALA A 135 -14.85 15.87 -12.52
N LEU A 136 -13.74 16.59 -12.62
CA LEU A 136 -12.88 16.56 -13.81
C LEU A 136 -12.09 15.25 -13.92
N LEU A 137 -11.70 14.68 -12.78
CA LEU A 137 -10.86 13.48 -12.71
C LEU A 137 -11.67 12.18 -12.65
N SER A 138 -13.00 12.23 -12.47
CA SER A 138 -13.82 11.01 -12.38
C SER A 138 -13.73 10.15 -13.63
N LYS A 139 -14.03 10.72 -14.81
CA LYS A 139 -14.03 9.98 -16.07
C LYS A 139 -12.69 9.32 -16.44
N PRO A 140 -11.53 10.03 -16.40
CA PRO A 140 -10.25 9.39 -16.68
C PRO A 140 -9.88 8.30 -15.67
N LEU A 141 -10.25 8.46 -14.39
CA LEU A 141 -10.00 7.45 -13.37
C LEU A 141 -10.93 6.24 -13.51
N GLU A 142 -12.20 6.44 -13.81
CA GLU A 142 -13.14 5.36 -14.14
C GLU A 142 -12.65 4.54 -15.34
N THR A 143 -12.19 5.22 -16.40
CA THR A 143 -11.60 4.57 -17.57
C THR A 143 -10.38 3.74 -17.18
N GLY A 144 -9.51 4.28 -16.29
CA GLY A 144 -8.37 3.56 -15.75
C GLY A 144 -8.78 2.29 -15.00
N VAL A 145 -9.85 2.35 -14.19
CA VAL A 145 -10.39 1.17 -13.49
C VAL A 145 -10.98 0.16 -14.48
N ILE A 146 -11.70 0.62 -15.50
CA ILE A 146 -12.28 -0.26 -16.53
C ILE A 146 -11.18 -1.04 -17.28
N MET A 147 -10.02 -0.42 -17.53
CA MET A 147 -8.88 -1.11 -18.17
C MET A 147 -8.29 -2.23 -17.28
N ILE A 148 -8.41 -2.11 -15.96
CA ILE A 148 -7.92 -3.11 -15.00
C ILE A 148 -8.99 -4.19 -14.72
N MET A 149 -10.26 -3.92 -14.99
CA MET A 149 -11.38 -4.87 -14.75
C MET A 149 -11.16 -6.29 -15.30
N PRO A 150 -10.58 -6.51 -16.50
CA PRO A 150 -10.36 -7.88 -17.00
C PRO A 150 -9.44 -8.73 -16.13
N TRP A 151 -8.61 -8.08 -15.29
CA TRP A 151 -7.68 -8.75 -14.37
C TRP A 151 -8.30 -9.04 -13.00
N LEU A 152 -9.52 -8.52 -12.75
CA LEU A 152 -10.23 -8.73 -11.49
C LEU A 152 -11.07 -10.03 -11.54
N PRO A 153 -11.27 -10.69 -10.38
CA PRO A 153 -12.21 -11.80 -10.27
C PRO A 153 -13.61 -11.40 -10.74
N ARG A 154 -14.27 -12.29 -11.51
CA ARG A 154 -15.61 -12.04 -12.11
C ARG A 154 -16.67 -11.61 -11.10
N GLY A 155 -16.55 -11.99 -9.84
CA GLY A 155 -17.47 -11.59 -8.76
C GLY A 155 -17.40 -10.10 -8.38
N LEU A 156 -16.27 -9.42 -8.64
CA LEU A 156 -16.09 -7.99 -8.38
C LEU A 156 -16.40 -7.15 -9.62
N SER A 157 -15.93 -7.58 -10.80
CA SER A 157 -16.13 -6.83 -12.05
C SER A 157 -17.59 -6.64 -12.42
N GLY A 158 -18.46 -7.61 -12.11
CA GLY A 158 -19.90 -7.52 -12.38
C GLY A 158 -20.69 -6.63 -11.42
N ARG A 159 -20.10 -6.17 -10.32
CA ARG A 159 -20.76 -5.30 -9.32
C ARG A 159 -20.35 -3.83 -9.42
N VAL A 160 -19.31 -3.55 -10.16
CA VAL A 160 -18.83 -2.16 -10.34
C VAL A 160 -19.75 -1.44 -11.30
N ASN A 161 -20.38 -0.35 -10.85
CA ASN A 161 -21.30 0.44 -11.63
C ASN A 161 -20.97 1.93 -11.46
N TYR A 162 -20.60 2.58 -12.57
CA TYR A 162 -20.35 4.02 -12.62
C TYR A 162 -21.53 4.83 -13.16
N GLY A 163 -22.70 4.20 -13.33
CA GLY A 163 -23.91 4.89 -13.76
C GLY A 163 -23.94 5.24 -15.26
N ASN A 164 -23.21 4.50 -16.09
CA ASN A 164 -23.28 4.56 -17.56
C ASN A 164 -24.41 3.66 -18.07
#